data_58b3d4ad42c0ef876424d24f13857b51
#
_entry.id   58b3d4ad42c0ef876424d24f13857b51
#
_cell.length_a   1.000
_cell.length_b   1.000
_cell.length_c   1.000
_cell.angle_alpha   90.00
_cell.angle_beta   90.00
_cell.angle_gamma   90.00
#
_symmetry.space_group_name_H-M   'P 1'
#
loop_
_entity.id
_entity.type
_entity.pdbx_description
1 polymer ?
#
loop_
_entity_poly.entity_id
_entity_poly.type
_entity_poly.pdbx_seq_one_letter_code
_entity_poly.pdbx_strand_id
1 'polypeptide(L)' 'MTERAKSIMRAYEAEDTYNFPKDGVVAAIREVINQLQQSPGVIMCADMLELCEEIEKL' A
#
# COMPACT_ATOMS: atom_id res chain seq x y z
N MET A 1 -3.16 13.03 7.46
CA MET A 1 -2.56 12.13 6.49
C MET A 1 -1.53 11.25 7.13
N THR A 2 -1.59 9.98 6.91
CA THR A 2 -0.79 9.04 7.65
C THR A 2 0.48 8.64 6.91
N GLU A 3 1.50 8.27 7.67
CA GLU A 3 2.74 7.78 7.10
C GLU A 3 2.56 6.48 6.31
N ARG A 4 1.58 5.64 6.72
CA ARG A 4 1.36 4.38 6.00
C ARG A 4 0.86 4.60 4.57
N ALA A 5 -0.03 5.58 4.35
CA ALA A 5 -0.49 5.91 3.00
C ALA A 5 0.67 6.40 2.14
N LYS A 6 1.51 7.26 2.70
CA LYS A 6 2.70 7.76 1.99
C LYS A 6 3.70 6.64 1.69
N SER A 7 3.87 5.70 2.61
CA SER A 7 4.78 4.56 2.42
C SER A 7 4.33 3.70 1.24
N ILE A 8 3.02 3.50 1.10
CA ILE A 8 2.49 2.71 -0.01
C ILE A 8 2.71 3.41 -1.33
N MET A 9 2.46 4.73 -1.39
CA MET A 9 2.71 5.49 -2.60
C MET A 9 4.19 5.51 -2.97
N ARG A 10 5.07 5.63 -1.96
CA ARG A 10 6.52 5.56 -2.21
C ARG A 10 6.95 4.19 -2.74
N ALA A 11 6.36 3.11 -2.23
CA ALA A 11 6.66 1.76 -2.71
C ALA A 11 6.25 1.60 -4.18
N TYR A 12 5.08 2.13 -4.54
CA TYR A 12 4.61 2.14 -5.92
C TYR A 12 5.55 2.95 -6.82
N GLU A 13 5.90 4.16 -6.40
CA GLU A 13 6.70 5.10 -7.19
C GLU A 13 8.17 4.69 -7.29
N ALA A 14 8.65 3.84 -6.38
CA ALA A 14 10.03 3.34 -6.42
C ALA A 14 10.27 2.38 -7.59
N GLU A 15 9.20 1.81 -8.16
CA GLU A 15 9.29 0.92 -9.31
C GLU A 15 9.17 1.71 -10.62
N ASP A 16 9.67 1.14 -11.70
CA ASP A 16 9.50 1.75 -13.02
C ASP A 16 8.06 1.48 -13.51
N THR A 17 7.13 2.30 -13.04
CA THR A 17 5.71 2.12 -13.34
C THR A 17 5.35 2.52 -14.76
N TYR A 18 6.23 3.24 -15.46
CA TYR A 18 6.02 3.60 -16.85
C TYR A 18 6.18 2.38 -17.77
N ASN A 19 7.27 1.62 -17.60
CA ASN A 19 7.52 0.43 -18.41
C ASN A 19 6.96 -0.85 -17.78
N PHE A 20 6.88 -0.91 -16.45
CA PHE A 20 6.49 -2.10 -15.70
C PHE A 20 5.44 -1.74 -14.64
N PRO A 21 4.22 -1.35 -15.07
CA PRO A 21 3.19 -0.93 -14.10
C PRO A 21 2.80 -2.03 -13.11
N LYS A 22 2.92 -3.31 -13.51
CA LYS A 22 2.62 -4.42 -12.61
C LYS A 22 3.57 -4.47 -11.42
N ASP A 23 4.82 -4.08 -11.62
CA ASP A 23 5.81 -4.09 -10.54
C ASP A 23 5.45 -3.07 -9.47
N GLY A 24 4.95 -1.90 -9.88
CA GLY A 24 4.48 -0.90 -8.93
C GLY A 24 3.28 -1.40 -8.13
N VAL A 25 2.34 -2.07 -8.79
CA VAL A 25 1.17 -2.63 -8.11
C VAL A 25 1.59 -3.70 -7.09
N VAL A 26 2.48 -4.60 -7.48
CA VAL A 26 2.98 -5.64 -6.58
C VAL A 26 3.70 -5.03 -5.39
N ALA A 27 4.56 -4.04 -5.62
CA ALA A 27 5.27 -3.36 -4.54
C ALA A 27 4.31 -2.67 -3.58
N ALA A 28 3.29 -2.00 -4.10
CA ALA A 28 2.27 -1.35 -3.28
C ALA A 28 1.50 -2.36 -2.42
N ILE A 29 1.09 -3.48 -3.02
CA ILE A 29 0.36 -4.52 -2.28
C ILE A 29 1.22 -5.10 -1.17
N ARG A 30 2.48 -5.38 -1.44
CA ARG A 30 3.41 -5.88 -0.42
C ARG A 30 3.57 -4.90 0.73
N GLU A 31 3.62 -3.61 0.42
CA GLU A 31 3.72 -2.58 1.46
C GLU A 31 2.44 -2.48 2.28
N VAL A 32 1.27 -2.66 1.66
CA VAL A 32 0.00 -2.74 2.38
C VAL A 32 0.03 -3.87 3.40
N ILE A 33 0.47 -5.04 2.99
CA ILE A 33 0.59 -6.19 3.89
C ILE A 33 1.54 -5.86 5.04
N ASN A 34 2.68 -5.27 4.72
CA ASN A 34 3.69 -4.91 5.72
C ASN A 34 3.15 -3.91 6.75
N GLN A 35 2.34 -2.95 6.32
CA GLN A 35 1.80 -1.91 7.21
C GLN A 35 0.61 -2.40 8.04
N LEU A 36 -0.22 -3.27 7.49
CA LEU A 36 -1.49 -3.63 8.11
C LEU A 36 -1.52 -5.01 8.76
N GLN A 37 -0.55 -5.87 8.48
CA GLN A 37 -0.53 -7.22 9.01
C GLN A 37 -0.39 -7.20 10.53
N GLN A 38 -1.38 -7.73 11.24
CA GLN A 38 -1.39 -7.78 12.69
C GLN A 38 -0.73 -9.04 13.23
N SER A 39 -0.88 -10.13 12.47
CA SER A 39 -0.17 -11.38 12.71
C SER A 39 0.01 -12.06 11.35
N PRO A 40 0.91 -13.03 11.22
CA PRO A 40 1.14 -13.67 9.92
C PRO A 40 -0.17 -14.17 9.29
N GLY A 41 -0.48 -13.63 8.12
CA GLY A 41 -1.67 -14.02 7.38
C GLY A 41 -2.97 -13.34 7.80
N VAL A 42 -2.92 -12.34 8.71
CA VAL A 42 -4.14 -11.69 9.20
C VAL A 42 -4.11 -10.19 8.91
N ILE A 43 -5.06 -9.72 8.14
CA ILE A 43 -5.30 -8.29 7.88
C ILE A 43 -6.79 -8.04 8.05
N MET A 44 -7.13 -7.00 8.82
CA MET A 44 -8.54 -6.62 9.03
C MET A 44 -9.08 -5.85 7.82
N CYS A 45 -10.25 -6.23 7.34
CA CYS A 45 -10.88 -5.55 6.20
C CYS A 45 -11.12 -4.08 6.51
N ALA A 46 -11.52 -3.75 7.74
CA ALA A 46 -11.75 -2.36 8.13
C ALA A 46 -10.48 -1.51 7.97
N ASP A 47 -9.33 -2.07 8.31
CA ASP A 47 -8.05 -1.36 8.17
C ASP A 47 -7.71 -1.14 6.70
N MET A 48 -8.01 -2.10 5.84
CA MET A 48 -7.77 -1.96 4.41
C MET A 48 -8.64 -0.87 3.81
N LEU A 49 -9.92 -0.82 4.17
CA LEU A 49 -10.83 0.21 3.69
C LEU A 49 -10.41 1.59 4.15
N GLU A 50 -10.01 1.71 5.41
CA GLU A 50 -9.52 2.96 5.95
C GLU A 50 -8.25 3.44 5.21
N LEU A 51 -7.34 2.52 4.92
CA LEU A 51 -6.13 2.84 4.17
C LEU A 51 -6.45 3.33 2.76
N CYS A 52 -7.43 2.71 2.10
CA CYS A 52 -7.86 3.16 0.78
C CYS A 52 -8.36 4.60 0.83
N GLU A 53 -9.14 4.95 1.85
CA GLU A 53 -9.60 6.33 2.02
C GLU A 53 -8.43 7.30 2.25
N GLU A 54 -7.44 6.89 3.01
CA GLU A 54 -6.25 7.72 3.25
C GLU A 54 -5.49 7.99 1.95
N ILE A 55 -5.34 6.97 1.13
CA ILE A 55 -4.65 7.11 -0.16
C ILE A 55 -5.45 8.03 -1.10
N GLU A 56 -6.76 7.90 -1.13
CA GLU A 56 -7.62 8.74 -1.96
C GLU A 56 -7.50 10.22 -1.61
N LYS A 57 -7.15 10.53 -0.37
CA LYS A 57 -7.02 11.90 0.10
C LYS A 57 -5.62 12.49 -0.10
N LEU A 58 -4.70 11.71 -0.59
CA LEU A 58 -3.33 12.22 -0.85
C LEU A 58 -3.33 13.26 -2.04
#